data_30f6e595a5e5ae5ebf26bc9c788c9c8a
#
_entry.id   30f6e595a5e5ae5ebf26bc9c788c9c8a
#
_cell.length_a   1.000
_cell.length_b   1.000
_cell.length_c   1.000
_cell.angle_alpha   90.00
_cell.angle_beta   90.00
_cell.angle_gamma   90.00
#
_symmetry.space_group_name_H-M   'P 1'
#
loop_
_entity.id
_entity.type
_entity.pdbx_description
1 polymer ?
#
loop_
_entity_poly.entity_id
_entity_poly.type
_entity_poly.pdbx_seq_one_letter_code
_entity_poly.pdbx_strand_id
1 'polypeptide(L)'
;SYSKAYQEFRKDYVNKNIWWMALIVIAVVVGIVFLSKFLKKKMVAKHGSAYSPLETKWGLPIYVLLHPVDGFEQFRTRNMQSVPIALGLSVCWFLVNVVEYFCTGFAFNNNRAVDYDAFANIIGTIGLYVLFVISNWALCTLLNGKGRTREIICVVGYSLTPILITKLLAVLLTNVMTLQESAFVSIITTLGMLWAAIILLLGLYTIHQYSFGATVLSTIFTVVGMFVIALLVVLFFTLLQQCFSFFYSVYSELKLR
;
A
#
# COMPACT_ATOMS: atom_id res chain seq x y z
N SER A 1 29.29 14.48 -21.87
CA SER A 1 27.95 14.14 -22.27
C SER A 1 26.94 15.03 -21.56
N TYR A 2 25.84 15.34 -22.20
CA TYR A 2 24.79 16.24 -21.69
C TYR A 2 24.27 15.84 -20.30
N SER A 3 24.19 14.55 -20.03
CA SER A 3 23.77 14.01 -18.73
C SER A 3 24.72 14.36 -17.58
N LYS A 4 26.04 14.36 -17.81
CA LYS A 4 27.02 14.74 -16.78
C LYS A 4 26.96 16.22 -16.47
N ALA A 5 26.86 17.09 -17.48
CA ALA A 5 26.73 18.53 -17.29
C ALA A 5 25.44 18.89 -16.53
N TYR A 6 24.33 18.21 -16.85
CA TYR A 6 23.07 18.39 -16.13
C TYR A 6 23.16 17.93 -14.65
N GLN A 7 23.85 16.81 -14.40
CA GLN A 7 24.07 16.33 -13.03
C GLN A 7 24.94 17.28 -12.20
N GLU A 8 26.00 17.84 -12.80
CA GLU A 8 26.87 18.85 -12.15
C GLU A 8 26.08 20.12 -11.85
N PHE A 9 25.34 20.65 -12.82
CA PHE A 9 24.49 21.83 -12.60
C PHE A 9 23.47 21.60 -11.49
N ARG A 10 22.82 20.42 -11.46
CA ARG A 10 21.86 20.09 -10.43
C ARG A 10 22.50 19.91 -9.05
N LYS A 11 23.72 19.33 -8.99
CA LYS A 11 24.48 19.19 -7.76
C LYS A 11 24.85 20.56 -7.16
N ASP A 12 25.28 21.51 -7.99
CA ASP A 12 25.57 22.86 -7.56
C ASP A 12 24.31 23.59 -7.09
N TYR A 13 23.20 23.42 -7.79
CA TYR A 13 21.90 23.97 -7.39
C TYR A 13 21.43 23.41 -6.05
N VAL A 14 21.53 22.09 -5.85
CA VAL A 14 21.19 21.42 -4.59
C VAL A 14 22.08 21.88 -3.46
N ASN A 15 23.42 21.90 -3.65
CA ASN A 15 24.36 22.35 -2.64
C ASN A 15 24.12 23.80 -2.21
N LYS A 16 23.76 24.65 -3.16
CA LYS A 16 23.47 26.08 -2.88
C LYS A 16 22.14 26.24 -2.13
N ASN A 17 21.17 25.36 -2.38
CA ASN A 17 19.82 25.46 -1.83
C ASN A 17 19.51 24.40 -0.76
N ILE A 18 20.47 23.57 -0.35
CA ILE A 18 20.25 22.44 0.57
C ILE A 18 19.59 22.88 1.88
N TRP A 19 19.95 24.05 2.38
CA TRP A 19 19.39 24.59 3.61
C TRP A 19 17.91 24.97 3.45
N TRP A 20 17.54 25.58 2.32
CA TRP A 20 16.14 25.90 2.02
C TRP A 20 15.31 24.65 1.83
N MET A 21 15.89 23.63 1.20
CA MET A 21 15.23 22.35 0.97
C MET A 21 15.04 21.59 2.29
N ALA A 22 16.05 21.57 3.15
CA ALA A 22 15.93 21.03 4.50
C ALA A 22 14.86 21.77 5.32
N LEU A 23 14.81 23.11 5.22
CA LEU A 23 13.76 23.90 5.86
C LEU A 23 12.37 23.58 5.33
N ILE A 24 12.21 23.38 4.02
CA ILE A 24 10.93 23.00 3.44
C ILE A 24 10.50 21.61 3.94
N VAL A 25 11.39 20.62 3.98
CA VAL A 25 11.09 19.29 4.52
C VAL A 25 10.72 19.38 6.00
N ILE A 26 11.47 20.12 6.80
CA ILE A 26 11.17 20.36 8.21
C ILE A 26 9.81 21.07 8.35
N ALA A 27 9.56 22.11 7.54
CA ALA A 27 8.29 22.84 7.54
C ALA A 27 7.10 21.95 7.18
N VAL A 28 7.26 21.03 6.20
CA VAL A 28 6.23 20.05 5.85
C VAL A 28 5.97 19.08 7.00
N VAL A 29 7.03 18.54 7.61
CA VAL A 29 6.89 17.63 8.78
C VAL A 29 6.25 18.37 9.95
N VAL A 30 6.73 19.57 10.27
CA VAL A 30 6.15 20.41 11.33
C VAL A 30 4.71 20.80 10.98
N GLY A 31 4.42 21.12 9.72
CA GLY A 31 3.09 21.40 9.21
C GLY A 31 2.14 20.22 9.39
N ILE A 32 2.57 18.99 9.08
CA ILE A 32 1.79 17.77 9.29
C ILE A 32 1.51 17.55 10.80
N VAL A 33 2.55 17.71 11.64
CA VAL A 33 2.41 17.59 13.10
C VAL A 33 1.51 18.69 13.65
N PHE A 34 1.65 19.93 13.18
CA PHE A 34 0.81 21.05 13.61
C PHE A 34 -0.63 20.87 13.14
N LEU A 35 -0.83 20.45 11.89
CA LEU A 35 -2.16 20.17 11.31
C LEU A 35 -2.84 19.03 12.09
N SER A 36 -2.12 17.98 12.44
CA SER A 36 -2.66 16.87 13.23
C SER A 36 -3.06 17.34 14.64
N LYS A 37 -2.24 18.19 15.29
CA LYS A 37 -2.57 18.81 16.59
C LYS A 37 -3.72 19.79 16.47
N PHE A 38 -3.77 20.58 15.41
CA PHE A 38 -4.84 21.56 15.17
C PHE A 38 -6.18 20.88 14.89
N LEU A 39 -6.16 19.83 14.04
CA LEU A 39 -7.34 19.00 13.79
C LEU A 39 -7.81 18.31 15.08
N LYS A 40 -6.87 17.79 15.88
CA LYS A 40 -7.16 17.22 17.19
C LYS A 40 -7.82 18.26 18.12
N LYS A 41 -7.25 19.48 18.21
CA LYS A 41 -7.81 20.58 19.04
C LYS A 41 -9.20 21.00 18.56
N LYS A 42 -9.43 21.10 17.24
CA LYS A 42 -10.72 21.47 16.66
C LYS A 42 -11.78 20.38 16.85
N MET A 43 -11.37 19.11 16.82
CA MET A 43 -12.25 17.98 17.06
C MET A 43 -12.58 17.81 18.56
N VAL A 44 -11.59 18.02 19.45
CA VAL A 44 -11.82 18.05 20.90
C VAL A 44 -12.77 19.19 21.28
N ALA A 45 -12.62 20.38 20.70
CA ALA A 45 -13.52 21.52 20.93
C ALA A 45 -14.96 21.24 20.47
N LYS A 46 -15.13 20.39 19.44
CA LYS A 46 -16.45 20.03 18.89
C LYS A 46 -17.13 18.86 19.63
N HIS A 47 -16.38 17.96 20.27
CA HIS A 47 -16.87 16.70 20.83
C HIS A 47 -16.56 16.52 22.34
N GLY A 48 -15.96 17.54 23.00
CA GLY A 48 -15.61 17.50 24.43
C GLY A 48 -14.23 16.91 24.74
N SER A 49 -13.80 17.03 26.00
CA SER A 49 -12.45 16.65 26.46
C SER A 49 -12.13 15.15 26.46
N ALA A 50 -13.13 14.30 26.25
CA ALA A 50 -12.97 12.84 26.15
C ALA A 50 -12.68 12.34 24.72
N TYR A 51 -12.49 13.24 23.75
CA TYR A 51 -12.24 12.86 22.37
C TYR A 51 -10.84 12.26 22.21
N SER A 52 -10.77 10.95 22.03
CA SER A 52 -9.55 10.31 21.50
C SER A 52 -9.63 10.28 19.96
N PRO A 53 -8.51 10.47 19.21
CA PRO A 53 -8.50 10.31 17.75
C PRO A 53 -9.00 8.94 17.29
N LEU A 54 -9.10 8.00 18.19
CA LEU A 54 -9.64 6.66 18.09
C LEU A 54 -11.17 6.58 17.96
N GLU A 55 -11.89 7.64 18.32
CA GLU A 55 -13.36 7.66 18.22
C GLU A 55 -13.85 7.94 16.80
N THR A 56 -12.92 8.30 15.89
CA THR A 56 -13.25 8.55 14.50
C THR A 56 -12.69 7.45 13.60
N LYS A 57 -13.55 6.74 12.89
CA LYS A 57 -13.16 5.70 11.93
C LYS A 57 -12.10 6.17 10.91
N TRP A 58 -12.10 7.46 10.57
CA TRP A 58 -11.13 8.09 9.65
C TRP A 58 -9.75 8.31 10.25
N GLY A 59 -9.63 8.47 11.56
CA GLY A 59 -8.34 8.64 12.23
C GLY A 59 -7.62 7.32 12.52
N LEU A 60 -8.33 6.21 12.45
CA LEU A 60 -7.82 4.91 12.82
C LEU A 60 -6.61 4.42 11.98
N PRO A 61 -6.54 4.60 10.63
CA PRO A 61 -5.35 4.23 9.87
C PRO A 61 -4.09 4.96 10.31
N ILE A 62 -4.20 6.25 10.66
CA ILE A 62 -3.08 7.06 11.15
C ILE A 62 -2.69 6.64 12.57
N TYR A 63 -3.68 6.29 13.39
CA TYR A 63 -3.42 5.79 14.74
C TYR A 63 -2.69 4.44 14.72
N VAL A 64 -3.14 3.51 13.87
CA VAL A 64 -2.50 2.20 13.64
C VAL A 64 -1.05 2.36 13.18
N LEU A 65 -0.71 3.40 12.46
CA LEU A 65 0.66 3.68 12.02
C LEU A 65 1.64 3.82 13.20
N LEU A 66 1.19 4.42 14.31
CA LEU A 66 2.01 4.68 15.49
C LEU A 66 1.77 3.67 16.62
N HIS A 67 0.56 3.11 16.70
CA HIS A 67 0.11 2.21 17.75
C HIS A 67 -0.62 1.01 17.14
N PRO A 68 0.11 0.10 16.45
CA PRO A 68 -0.54 -0.97 15.67
C PRO A 68 -1.33 -1.95 16.55
N VAL A 69 -0.81 -2.36 17.69
CA VAL A 69 -1.49 -3.34 18.56
C VAL A 69 -2.79 -2.76 19.10
N ASP A 70 -2.72 -1.60 19.77
CA ASP A 70 -3.89 -0.94 20.36
C ASP A 70 -4.93 -0.54 19.30
N GLY A 71 -4.45 -0.13 18.10
CA GLY A 71 -5.31 0.23 16.98
C GLY A 71 -6.14 -0.95 16.48
N PHE A 72 -5.53 -2.11 16.30
CA PHE A 72 -6.23 -3.32 15.84
C PHE A 72 -7.05 -4.00 16.94
N GLU A 73 -6.68 -3.88 18.21
CA GLU A 73 -7.49 -4.36 19.31
C GLU A 73 -8.87 -3.68 19.36
N GLN A 74 -8.95 -2.42 18.94
CA GLN A 74 -10.21 -1.69 18.87
C GLN A 74 -11.14 -2.17 17.74
N PHE A 75 -10.64 -2.88 16.73
CA PHE A 75 -11.52 -3.56 15.77
C PHE A 75 -12.43 -4.53 16.48
N ARG A 76 -11.91 -5.19 17.48
CA ARG A 76 -12.57 -6.25 18.20
C ARG A 76 -13.40 -5.75 19.36
N THR A 77 -12.86 -4.81 20.15
CA THR A 77 -13.52 -4.30 21.35
C THR A 77 -14.60 -3.28 21.04
N ARG A 78 -14.39 -2.40 20.03
CA ARG A 78 -15.28 -1.27 19.73
C ARG A 78 -15.95 -1.35 18.35
N ASN A 79 -15.70 -2.41 17.56
CA ASN A 79 -16.25 -2.59 16.21
C ASN A 79 -15.96 -1.38 15.29
N MET A 80 -14.76 -0.79 15.43
CA MET A 80 -14.35 0.44 14.74
C MET A 80 -13.83 0.21 13.33
N GLN A 81 -13.77 -1.04 12.85
CA GLN A 81 -13.32 -1.35 11.50
C GLN A 81 -14.20 -0.68 10.45
N SER A 82 -13.58 -0.14 9.41
CA SER A 82 -14.27 0.49 8.28
C SER A 82 -13.74 -0.04 6.96
N VAL A 83 -14.51 -0.96 6.37
CA VAL A 83 -14.20 -1.56 5.05
C VAL A 83 -14.08 -0.50 3.95
N PRO A 84 -14.96 0.53 3.85
CA PRO A 84 -14.79 1.56 2.83
C PRO A 84 -13.47 2.33 2.93
N ILE A 85 -12.97 2.58 4.14
CA ILE A 85 -11.69 3.26 4.32
C ILE A 85 -10.54 2.35 3.88
N ALA A 86 -10.57 1.06 4.23
CA ALA A 86 -9.56 0.09 3.81
C ALA A 86 -9.50 -0.06 2.29
N LEU A 87 -10.65 -0.15 1.63
CA LEU A 87 -10.74 -0.17 0.17
C LEU A 87 -10.27 1.15 -0.44
N GLY A 88 -10.62 2.29 0.16
CA GLY A 88 -10.11 3.60 -0.23
C GLY A 88 -8.58 3.66 -0.19
N LEU A 89 -7.93 3.10 0.84
CA LEU A 89 -6.47 3.03 0.94
C LEU A 89 -5.86 2.14 -0.14
N SER A 90 -6.52 1.02 -0.53
CA SER A 90 -6.03 0.20 -1.65
C SER A 90 -6.12 0.93 -3.00
N VAL A 91 -7.18 1.71 -3.22
CA VAL A 91 -7.29 2.60 -4.39
C VAL A 91 -6.24 3.72 -4.34
N CYS A 92 -6.00 4.31 -3.16
CA CYS A 92 -4.91 5.28 -2.98
C CYS A 92 -3.55 4.65 -3.30
N TRP A 93 -3.33 3.39 -2.96
CA TRP A 93 -2.09 2.71 -3.31
C TRP A 93 -1.91 2.61 -4.83
N PHE A 94 -2.96 2.24 -5.57
CA PHE A 94 -2.94 2.28 -7.03
C PHE A 94 -2.61 3.69 -7.55
N LEU A 95 -3.29 4.73 -7.04
CA LEU A 95 -3.05 6.11 -7.47
C LEU A 95 -1.64 6.60 -7.16
N VAL A 96 -1.09 6.25 -6.00
CA VAL A 96 0.29 6.60 -5.62
C VAL A 96 1.30 5.93 -6.56
N ASN A 97 1.07 4.69 -7.01
CA ASN A 97 1.93 4.07 -8.03
C ASN A 97 1.83 4.79 -9.40
N VAL A 98 0.64 5.28 -9.78
CA VAL A 98 0.49 6.14 -10.97
C VAL A 98 1.30 7.43 -10.81
N VAL A 99 1.17 8.10 -9.66
CA VAL A 99 1.92 9.33 -9.37
C VAL A 99 3.43 9.05 -9.36
N GLU A 100 3.88 7.95 -8.77
CA GLU A 100 5.29 7.53 -8.79
C GLU A 100 5.79 7.35 -10.22
N TYR A 101 5.02 6.68 -11.09
CA TYR A 101 5.40 6.43 -12.48
C TYR A 101 5.58 7.73 -13.29
N PHE A 102 4.68 8.68 -13.16
CA PHE A 102 4.67 9.91 -13.97
C PHE A 102 5.40 11.09 -13.31
N CYS A 103 5.41 11.17 -11.98
CA CYS A 103 5.92 12.33 -11.24
C CYS A 103 7.30 12.12 -10.62
N THR A 104 7.92 10.93 -10.76
CA THR A 104 9.30 10.71 -10.33
C THR A 104 10.23 11.62 -11.10
N GLY A 105 11.21 12.23 -10.41
CA GLY A 105 12.15 13.19 -11.00
C GLY A 105 12.89 12.63 -12.20
N PHE A 106 13.07 13.44 -13.24
CA PHE A 106 13.67 13.06 -14.52
C PHE A 106 14.98 12.27 -14.41
N ALA A 107 15.81 12.58 -13.41
CA ALA A 107 17.07 11.88 -13.21
C ALA A 107 16.89 10.42 -12.76
N PHE A 108 15.78 10.11 -12.09
CA PHE A 108 15.45 8.79 -11.55
C PHE A 108 14.47 8.02 -12.43
N ASN A 109 13.76 8.71 -13.33
CA ASN A 109 12.73 8.13 -14.15
C ASN A 109 13.27 7.75 -15.52
N ASN A 110 13.46 6.44 -15.75
CA ASN A 110 13.80 5.89 -17.06
C ASN A 110 12.55 5.45 -17.85
N ASN A 111 11.36 5.59 -17.27
CA ASN A 111 10.11 5.12 -17.86
C ASN A 111 9.61 6.13 -18.90
N ARG A 112 9.06 5.61 -20.00
CA ARG A 112 8.36 6.43 -20.99
C ARG A 112 6.87 6.41 -20.66
N ALA A 113 6.19 7.53 -20.81
CA ALA A 113 4.75 7.62 -20.57
C ALA A 113 3.93 6.66 -21.45
N VAL A 114 4.45 6.34 -22.64
CA VAL A 114 3.83 5.42 -23.61
C VAL A 114 3.86 3.96 -23.13
N ASP A 115 4.85 3.60 -22.31
CA ASP A 115 5.04 2.21 -21.83
C ASP A 115 4.26 1.92 -20.53
N TYR A 116 3.41 2.86 -20.08
CA TYR A 116 2.62 2.67 -18.87
C TYR A 116 1.51 1.65 -19.07
N ASP A 117 1.59 0.53 -18.41
CA ASP A 117 0.55 -0.49 -18.38
C ASP A 117 -0.35 -0.32 -17.14
N ALA A 118 -1.51 0.31 -17.36
CA ALA A 118 -2.50 0.52 -16.30
C ALA A 118 -3.06 -0.79 -15.77
N PHE A 119 -3.22 -1.81 -16.64
CA PHE A 119 -3.77 -3.10 -16.24
C PHE A 119 -2.79 -3.86 -15.33
N ALA A 120 -1.50 -3.90 -15.70
CA ALA A 120 -0.46 -4.47 -14.85
C ALA A 120 -0.39 -3.74 -13.47
N ASN A 121 -0.54 -2.42 -13.44
CA ASN A 121 -0.57 -1.67 -12.20
C ASN A 121 -1.81 -1.98 -11.34
N ILE A 122 -3.00 -2.15 -11.94
CA ILE A 122 -4.21 -2.56 -11.22
C ILE A 122 -4.02 -3.96 -10.60
N ILE A 123 -3.50 -4.91 -11.38
CA ILE A 123 -3.22 -6.27 -10.88
C ILE A 123 -2.16 -6.24 -9.78
N GLY A 124 -1.08 -5.49 -9.97
CA GLY A 124 0.03 -5.38 -9.01
C GLY A 124 -0.33 -4.65 -7.71
N THR A 125 -1.44 -3.92 -7.66
CA THR A 125 -1.89 -3.19 -6.47
C THR A 125 -3.20 -3.77 -5.92
N ILE A 126 -4.32 -3.48 -6.57
CA ILE A 126 -5.65 -3.91 -6.13
C ILE A 126 -5.76 -5.45 -6.22
N GLY A 127 -5.22 -6.05 -7.28
CA GLY A 127 -5.20 -7.50 -7.45
C GLY A 127 -4.42 -8.20 -6.34
N LEU A 128 -3.22 -7.73 -6.00
CA LEU A 128 -2.44 -8.26 -4.88
C LEU A 128 -3.16 -8.08 -3.53
N TYR A 129 -3.77 -6.92 -3.31
CA TYR A 129 -4.57 -6.67 -2.11
C TYR A 129 -5.71 -7.71 -1.95
N VAL A 130 -6.50 -7.87 -2.99
CA VAL A 130 -7.63 -8.82 -3.01
C VAL A 130 -7.13 -10.26 -2.87
N LEU A 131 -6.08 -10.62 -3.58
CA LEU A 131 -5.49 -11.95 -3.55
C LEU A 131 -4.98 -12.31 -2.15
N PHE A 132 -4.30 -11.36 -1.46
CA PHE A 132 -3.87 -11.56 -0.09
C PHE A 132 -5.06 -11.77 0.87
N VAL A 133 -6.09 -10.94 0.75
CA VAL A 133 -7.29 -11.04 1.60
C VAL A 133 -7.97 -12.40 1.41
N ILE A 134 -8.15 -12.85 0.16
CA ILE A 134 -8.80 -14.13 -0.15
C ILE A 134 -7.96 -15.30 0.37
N SER A 135 -6.64 -15.28 0.11
CA SER A 135 -5.73 -16.32 0.56
C SER A 135 -5.67 -16.42 2.08
N ASN A 136 -5.54 -15.28 2.78
CA ASN A 136 -5.53 -15.24 4.24
C ASN A 136 -6.86 -15.72 4.83
N TRP A 137 -7.98 -15.31 4.26
CA TRP A 137 -9.31 -15.78 4.69
C TRP A 137 -9.48 -17.29 4.52
N ALA A 138 -9.06 -17.86 3.37
CA ALA A 138 -9.13 -19.30 3.11
C ALA A 138 -8.30 -20.08 4.12
N LEU A 139 -7.06 -19.65 4.37
CA LEU A 139 -6.17 -20.28 5.36
C LEU A 139 -6.69 -20.14 6.79
N CYS A 140 -7.21 -18.97 7.14
CA CYS A 140 -7.79 -18.72 8.47
C CYS A 140 -8.94 -19.71 8.76
N THR A 141 -9.76 -20.00 7.74
CA THR A 141 -10.85 -20.98 7.84
C THR A 141 -10.31 -22.40 8.11
N LEU A 142 -9.16 -22.76 7.55
CA LEU A 142 -8.52 -24.06 7.77
C LEU A 142 -7.80 -24.15 9.12
N LEU A 143 -7.23 -23.04 9.60
CA LEU A 143 -6.42 -22.98 10.84
C LEU A 143 -7.23 -22.57 12.07
N ASN A 144 -8.56 -22.55 12.02
CA ASN A 144 -9.45 -22.11 13.10
C ASN A 144 -9.14 -20.68 13.61
N GLY A 145 -8.73 -19.79 12.73
CA GLY A 145 -8.52 -18.39 13.05
C GLY A 145 -9.82 -17.67 13.40
N LYS A 146 -9.76 -16.73 14.34
CA LYS A 146 -10.95 -16.00 14.84
C LYS A 146 -11.26 -14.74 14.04
N GLY A 147 -10.36 -14.30 13.13
CA GLY A 147 -10.50 -13.10 12.34
C GLY A 147 -11.65 -13.20 11.34
N ARG A 148 -12.50 -12.18 11.32
CA ARG A 148 -13.59 -12.06 10.35
C ARG A 148 -13.06 -11.47 9.05
N THR A 149 -13.64 -11.81 7.91
CA THR A 149 -13.25 -11.28 6.58
C THR A 149 -13.15 -9.74 6.56
N ARG A 150 -14.10 -9.06 7.22
CA ARG A 150 -14.08 -7.58 7.34
C ARG A 150 -12.86 -7.06 8.08
N GLU A 151 -12.41 -7.77 9.11
CA GLU A 151 -11.22 -7.40 9.90
C GLU A 151 -9.96 -7.61 9.07
N ILE A 152 -9.86 -8.71 8.31
CA ILE A 152 -8.75 -8.99 7.39
C ILE A 152 -8.64 -7.88 6.34
N ILE A 153 -9.75 -7.51 5.68
CA ILE A 153 -9.80 -6.40 4.72
C ILE A 153 -9.25 -5.11 5.34
N CYS A 154 -9.67 -4.78 6.57
CA CYS A 154 -9.22 -3.58 7.25
C CYS A 154 -7.75 -3.64 7.67
N VAL A 155 -7.27 -4.78 8.18
CA VAL A 155 -5.85 -4.96 8.55
C VAL A 155 -4.96 -4.76 7.34
N VAL A 156 -5.25 -5.44 6.23
CA VAL A 156 -4.46 -5.33 5.00
C VAL A 156 -4.49 -3.90 4.45
N GLY A 157 -5.67 -3.26 4.41
CA GLY A 157 -5.80 -1.89 3.93
C GLY A 157 -5.06 -0.86 4.79
N TYR A 158 -5.16 -0.97 6.11
CA TYR A 158 -4.50 -0.02 7.02
C TYR A 158 -2.98 -0.22 7.08
N SER A 159 -2.49 -1.44 6.85
CA SER A 159 -1.05 -1.71 6.73
C SER A 159 -0.40 -1.04 5.52
N LEU A 160 -1.17 -0.63 4.50
CA LEU A 160 -0.64 0.13 3.35
C LEU A 160 -0.27 1.57 3.69
N THR A 161 -0.77 2.13 4.81
CA THR A 161 -0.58 3.55 5.16
C THR A 161 0.89 4.00 5.14
N PRO A 162 1.86 3.29 5.74
CA PRO A 162 3.27 3.70 5.68
C PRO A 162 3.84 3.66 4.25
N ILE A 163 3.42 2.70 3.41
CA ILE A 163 3.85 2.62 2.01
C ILE A 163 3.38 3.86 1.25
N LEU A 164 2.12 4.28 1.44
CA LEU A 164 1.57 5.47 0.80
C LEU A 164 2.37 6.73 1.15
N ILE A 165 2.67 6.90 2.44
CA ILE A 165 3.41 8.07 2.93
C ILE A 165 4.84 8.08 2.41
N THR A 166 5.55 6.95 2.49
CA THR A 166 6.96 6.87 2.09
C THR A 166 7.14 6.95 0.58
N LYS A 167 6.23 6.39 -0.23
CA LYS A 167 6.26 6.53 -1.68
C LYS A 167 6.01 7.97 -2.13
N LEU A 168 5.01 8.65 -1.57
CA LEU A 168 4.77 10.06 -1.86
C LEU A 168 5.97 10.93 -1.47
N LEU A 169 6.58 10.67 -0.31
CA LEU A 169 7.80 11.35 0.12
C LEU A 169 8.95 11.06 -0.84
N ALA A 170 9.12 9.81 -1.27
CA ALA A 170 10.14 9.42 -2.25
C ALA A 170 9.97 10.16 -3.58
N VAL A 171 8.75 10.25 -4.12
CA VAL A 171 8.47 11.03 -5.34
C VAL A 171 8.87 12.49 -5.17
N LEU A 172 8.55 13.12 -4.05
CA LEU A 172 8.96 14.50 -3.78
C LEU A 172 10.49 14.63 -3.72
N LEU A 173 11.17 13.71 -3.04
CA LEU A 173 12.63 13.71 -2.90
C LEU A 173 13.34 13.48 -4.24
N THR A 174 12.84 12.61 -5.12
CA THR A 174 13.44 12.37 -6.43
C THR A 174 13.45 13.61 -7.32
N ASN A 175 12.54 14.56 -7.11
CA ASN A 175 12.50 15.82 -7.85
C ASN A 175 13.54 16.84 -7.37
N VAL A 176 14.14 16.60 -6.21
CA VAL A 176 15.06 17.50 -5.54
C VAL A 176 16.47 16.91 -5.49
N MET A 177 16.59 15.61 -5.28
CA MET A 177 17.85 14.89 -5.08
C MET A 177 18.58 14.58 -6.40
N THR A 178 19.88 14.32 -6.29
CA THR A 178 20.74 13.84 -7.40
C THR A 178 20.78 12.31 -7.42
N LEU A 179 21.18 11.71 -8.56
CA LEU A 179 21.33 10.25 -8.66
C LEU A 179 22.34 9.66 -7.66
N GLN A 180 23.33 10.43 -7.25
CA GLN A 180 24.31 10.00 -6.24
C GLN A 180 23.66 9.79 -4.86
N GLU A 181 22.53 10.44 -4.61
CA GLU A 181 21.77 10.38 -3.37
C GLU A 181 20.61 9.37 -3.43
N SER A 182 20.56 8.56 -4.50
CA SER A 182 19.48 7.55 -4.71
C SER A 182 19.34 6.58 -3.55
N ALA A 183 20.43 6.31 -2.82
CA ALA A 183 20.41 5.45 -1.63
C ALA A 183 19.42 5.94 -0.57
N PHE A 184 19.28 7.25 -0.36
CA PHE A 184 18.33 7.79 0.62
C PHE A 184 16.87 7.51 0.22
N VAL A 185 16.55 7.64 -1.06
CA VAL A 185 15.21 7.34 -1.59
C VAL A 185 14.89 5.86 -1.38
N SER A 186 15.84 4.98 -1.71
CA SER A 186 15.70 3.53 -1.51
C SER A 186 15.54 3.16 -0.03
N ILE A 187 16.30 3.80 0.87
CA ILE A 187 16.18 3.54 2.31
C ILE A 187 14.79 3.94 2.81
N ILE A 188 14.28 5.12 2.44
CA ILE A 188 12.96 5.59 2.88
C ILE A 188 11.85 4.65 2.41
N THR A 189 11.87 4.24 1.14
CA THR A 189 10.86 3.32 0.60
C THR A 189 10.95 1.94 1.24
N THR A 190 12.16 1.43 1.47
CA THR A 190 12.40 0.15 2.14
C THR A 190 11.92 0.18 3.59
N LEU A 191 12.20 1.24 4.35
CA LEU A 191 11.71 1.41 5.71
C LEU A 191 10.17 1.47 5.76
N GLY A 192 9.54 2.15 4.80
CA GLY A 192 8.08 2.17 4.68
C GLY A 192 7.49 0.78 4.44
N MET A 193 8.13 -0.01 3.58
CA MET A 193 7.72 -1.39 3.28
C MET A 193 7.90 -2.32 4.49
N LEU A 194 9.03 -2.23 5.18
CA LEU A 194 9.29 -3.00 6.40
C LEU A 194 8.28 -2.66 7.49
N TRP A 195 7.99 -1.37 7.68
CA TRP A 195 7.02 -0.94 8.66
C TRP A 195 5.61 -1.42 8.33
N ALA A 196 5.22 -1.39 7.05
CA ALA A 196 3.95 -1.96 6.60
C ALA A 196 3.84 -3.46 6.88
N ALA A 197 4.93 -4.21 6.65
CA ALA A 197 4.98 -5.65 6.95
C ALA A 197 4.82 -5.90 8.47
N ILE A 198 5.46 -5.10 9.31
CA ILE A 198 5.31 -5.19 10.77
C ILE A 198 3.85 -4.90 11.19
N ILE A 199 3.26 -3.83 10.67
CA ILE A 199 1.85 -3.50 10.96
C ILE A 199 0.92 -4.62 10.51
N LEU A 200 1.15 -5.19 9.32
CA LEU A 200 0.38 -6.32 8.80
C LEU A 200 0.46 -7.53 9.74
N LEU A 201 1.68 -7.93 10.13
CA LEU A 201 1.88 -9.07 11.04
C LEU A 201 1.21 -8.83 12.41
N LEU A 202 1.38 -7.65 13.00
CA LEU A 202 0.75 -7.29 14.28
C LEU A 202 -0.77 -7.24 14.16
N GLY A 203 -1.30 -6.75 13.04
CA GLY A 203 -2.73 -6.77 12.76
C GLY A 203 -3.29 -8.18 12.67
N LEU A 204 -2.66 -9.06 11.89
CA LEU A 204 -3.06 -10.47 11.78
C LEU A 204 -2.95 -11.21 13.11
N TYR A 205 -1.88 -10.96 13.88
CA TYR A 205 -1.71 -11.48 15.23
C TYR A 205 -2.90 -11.12 16.14
N THR A 206 -3.29 -9.85 16.12
CA THR A 206 -4.36 -9.32 16.96
C THR A 206 -5.74 -9.87 16.56
N ILE A 207 -6.06 -9.92 15.26
CA ILE A 207 -7.41 -10.36 14.81
C ILE A 207 -7.59 -11.88 14.89
N HIS A 208 -6.56 -12.66 14.58
CA HIS A 208 -6.64 -14.12 14.61
C HIS A 208 -6.41 -14.73 15.99
N GLN A 209 -5.79 -13.96 16.89
CA GLN A 209 -5.42 -14.43 18.24
C GLN A 209 -4.51 -15.68 18.23
N TYR A 210 -3.64 -15.78 17.24
CA TYR A 210 -2.62 -16.80 17.19
C TYR A 210 -1.45 -16.46 18.13
N SER A 211 -0.59 -17.45 18.42
CA SER A 211 0.74 -17.16 18.96
C SER A 211 1.57 -16.43 17.88
N PHE A 212 2.60 -15.69 18.27
CA PHE A 212 3.44 -14.96 17.31
C PHE A 212 4.03 -15.87 16.23
N GLY A 213 4.57 -17.04 16.62
CA GLY A 213 5.09 -18.01 15.67
C GLY A 213 4.03 -18.56 14.70
N ALA A 214 2.81 -18.82 15.18
CA ALA A 214 1.71 -19.26 14.33
C ALA A 214 1.25 -18.16 13.37
N THR A 215 1.30 -16.89 13.77
CA THR A 215 0.98 -15.76 12.89
C THR A 215 1.99 -15.63 11.75
N VAL A 216 3.29 -15.71 12.06
CA VAL A 216 4.35 -15.67 11.03
C VAL A 216 4.18 -16.83 10.06
N LEU A 217 4.00 -18.06 10.56
CA LEU A 217 3.79 -19.24 9.74
C LEU A 217 2.53 -19.14 8.88
N SER A 218 1.41 -18.68 9.45
CA SER A 218 0.16 -18.43 8.72
C SER A 218 0.34 -17.38 7.62
N THR A 219 1.12 -16.33 7.87
CA THR A 219 1.41 -15.30 6.86
C THR A 219 2.26 -15.86 5.72
N ILE A 220 3.26 -16.71 6.02
CA ILE A 220 4.04 -17.40 4.99
C ILE A 220 3.13 -18.30 4.15
N PHE A 221 2.27 -19.11 4.78
CA PHE A 221 1.30 -19.93 4.05
C PHE A 221 0.30 -19.09 3.26
N THR A 222 -0.07 -17.90 3.74
CA THR A 222 -0.90 -16.96 2.97
C THR A 222 -0.22 -16.57 1.66
N VAL A 223 1.07 -16.25 1.70
CA VAL A 223 1.85 -15.92 0.49
C VAL A 223 1.93 -17.12 -0.46
N VAL A 224 2.19 -18.32 0.06
CA VAL A 224 2.15 -19.55 -0.77
C VAL A 224 0.75 -19.75 -1.37
N GLY A 225 -0.29 -19.58 -0.57
CA GLY A 225 -1.68 -19.67 -1.02
C GLY A 225 -2.03 -18.66 -2.12
N MET A 226 -1.45 -17.45 -2.08
CA MET A 226 -1.60 -16.48 -3.18
C MET A 226 -1.07 -17.02 -4.50
N PHE A 227 0.10 -17.66 -4.51
CA PHE A 227 0.65 -18.28 -5.72
C PHE A 227 -0.25 -19.40 -6.23
N VAL A 228 -0.75 -20.26 -5.34
CA VAL A 228 -1.67 -21.35 -5.71
C VAL A 228 -2.95 -20.80 -6.31
N ILE A 229 -3.58 -19.80 -5.68
CA ILE A 229 -4.81 -19.20 -6.19
C ILE A 229 -4.55 -18.53 -7.55
N ALA A 230 -3.46 -17.78 -7.70
CA ALA A 230 -3.10 -17.15 -8.97
C ALA A 230 -2.91 -18.19 -10.08
N LEU A 231 -2.23 -19.31 -9.80
CA LEU A 231 -2.07 -20.41 -10.75
C LEU A 231 -3.43 -21.02 -11.14
N LEU A 232 -4.29 -21.28 -10.17
CA LEU A 232 -5.64 -21.81 -10.45
C LEU A 232 -6.47 -20.85 -11.31
N VAL A 233 -6.39 -19.55 -11.07
CA VAL A 233 -7.06 -18.53 -11.88
C VAL A 233 -6.54 -18.55 -13.31
N VAL A 234 -5.23 -18.61 -13.53
CA VAL A 234 -4.64 -18.70 -14.88
C VAL A 234 -5.09 -19.98 -15.58
N LEU A 235 -5.04 -21.14 -14.90
CA LEU A 235 -5.50 -22.41 -15.46
C LEU A 235 -6.99 -22.34 -15.83
N PHE A 236 -7.83 -21.77 -14.98
CA PHE A 236 -9.25 -21.62 -15.25
C PHE A 236 -9.51 -20.78 -16.51
N PHE A 237 -8.85 -19.62 -16.65
CA PHE A 237 -8.98 -18.80 -17.85
C PHE A 237 -8.45 -19.49 -19.10
N THR A 238 -7.37 -20.25 -19.00
CA THR A 238 -6.83 -21.04 -20.13
C THR A 238 -7.83 -22.09 -20.59
N LEU A 239 -8.47 -22.82 -19.65
CA LEU A 239 -9.49 -23.79 -19.98
C LEU A 239 -10.72 -23.15 -20.64
N LEU A 240 -11.17 -21.99 -20.12
CA LEU A 240 -12.25 -21.24 -20.74
C LEU A 240 -11.90 -20.82 -22.18
N GLN A 241 -10.69 -20.31 -22.39
CA GLN A 241 -10.23 -19.93 -23.74
C GLN A 241 -10.25 -21.12 -24.70
N GLN A 242 -9.78 -22.31 -24.26
CA GLN A 242 -9.82 -23.51 -25.06
C GLN A 242 -11.26 -23.93 -25.40
N CYS A 243 -12.16 -23.84 -24.44
CA CYS A 243 -13.56 -24.14 -24.61
C CYS A 243 -14.22 -23.21 -25.66
N PHE A 244 -13.98 -21.90 -25.55
CA PHE A 244 -14.47 -20.93 -26.54
C PHE A 244 -13.87 -21.17 -27.93
N SER A 245 -12.59 -21.45 -28.03
CA SER A 245 -11.91 -21.78 -29.29
C SER A 245 -12.51 -23.01 -29.95
N PHE A 246 -12.81 -24.04 -29.17
CA PHE A 246 -13.49 -25.24 -29.69
C PHE A 246 -14.87 -24.91 -30.26
N PHE A 247 -15.74 -24.22 -29.53
CA PHE A 247 -17.07 -23.84 -30.01
C PHE A 247 -16.97 -22.94 -31.26
N TYR A 248 -16.02 -22.04 -31.31
CA TYR A 248 -15.80 -21.19 -32.49
C TYR A 248 -15.39 -22.03 -33.71
N SER A 249 -14.51 -23.02 -33.57
CA SER A 249 -14.10 -23.92 -34.64
C SER A 249 -15.29 -24.74 -35.18
N VAL A 250 -16.07 -25.33 -34.29
CA VAL A 250 -17.27 -26.06 -34.69
C VAL A 250 -18.27 -25.17 -35.42
N TYR A 251 -18.52 -23.96 -34.93
CA TYR A 251 -19.40 -22.99 -35.60
C TYR A 251 -18.90 -22.62 -36.98
N SER A 252 -17.58 -22.37 -37.15
CA SER A 252 -16.98 -22.02 -38.44
C SER A 252 -17.10 -23.17 -39.48
N GLU A 253 -16.92 -24.42 -39.02
CA GLU A 253 -17.11 -25.61 -39.90
C GLU A 253 -18.53 -25.79 -40.33
N LEU A 254 -19.50 -25.58 -39.43
CA LEU A 254 -20.93 -25.67 -39.76
C LEU A 254 -21.36 -24.58 -40.76
N LYS A 255 -20.74 -23.40 -40.72
CA LYS A 255 -21.06 -22.30 -41.66
C LYS A 255 -20.45 -22.47 -43.04
N LEU A 256 -19.41 -23.29 -43.18
CA LEU A 256 -18.75 -23.58 -44.45
C LEU A 256 -19.36 -24.78 -45.19
N ARG A 257 -20.26 -25.51 -44.58
CA ARG A 257 -21.09 -26.52 -45.17
C ARG A 257 -22.42 -25.96 -45.66
#